data_810ea419a12cc3b70f728711c9e68915
#
_entry.id   810ea419a12cc3b70f728711c9e68915
#
_cell.length_a   1.000
_cell.length_b   1.000
_cell.length_c   1.000
_cell.angle_alpha   90.00
_cell.angle_beta   90.00
_cell.angle_gamma   90.00
#
_symmetry.space_group_name_H-M   'P 1'
#
loop_
_entity.id
_entity.type
_entity.pdbx_description
1 polymer ?
#
loop_
_entity_poly.entity_id
_entity_poly.type
_entity_poly.pdbx_seq_one_letter_code
_entity_poly.pdbx_strand_id
1 'polypeptide(L)'
;LEQRYAADENFSKVNDEDFLTRTDMAEVLGAKLNEIRYIASHNSYKTGLTPETKYFYHGPLAAIMGKQYDYIFDTITEQLNAGIRSIELDANKVKTADGFRIECLHSDMLETNSTMIDFDKGLKEIRMWMDRNANALPIIVLVEPKGGKKFDLEAFDKFDEMLFENFGEKLVTPKKLLDAAGVSDFDEFRAKNAYPTVESLKGKIIFLLHEKDSLETYMQRDPDMQKSAMNIALEYATVLKKGKDYSRFSFTVILNNPTKHKSRISEAIAIILWSERGWTDTPS
;
A
#
# COMPACT_ATOMS: atom_id res chain seq x y z
N LEU A 1 17.16 10.52 -11.75
CA LEU A 1 16.84 9.30 -11.00
C LEU A 1 17.89 8.21 -11.29
N GLU A 2 18.04 7.76 -12.53
CA GLU A 2 19.02 6.73 -12.92
C GLU A 2 20.46 7.11 -12.58
N GLN A 3 20.85 8.36 -12.79
CA GLN A 3 22.19 8.85 -12.41
C GLN A 3 22.41 8.82 -10.89
N ARG A 4 21.40 9.17 -10.09
CA ARG A 4 21.47 9.08 -8.63
C ARG A 4 21.71 7.65 -8.17
N TYR A 5 20.98 6.69 -8.73
CA TYR A 5 21.11 5.28 -8.36
C TYR A 5 22.35 4.60 -8.94
N ALA A 6 22.85 5.06 -10.08
CA ALA A 6 24.09 4.55 -10.66
C ALA A 6 25.33 4.98 -9.87
N ALA A 7 25.29 6.17 -9.25
CA ALA A 7 26.42 6.75 -8.51
C ALA A 7 26.52 6.28 -7.06
N ASP A 8 25.45 5.70 -6.50
CA ASP A 8 25.38 5.36 -5.08
C ASP A 8 25.46 3.85 -4.85
N GLU A 9 26.67 3.34 -4.62
CA GLU A 9 26.91 1.93 -4.32
C GLU A 9 26.27 1.48 -3.01
N ASN A 10 25.94 2.40 -2.08
CA ASN A 10 25.29 2.11 -0.82
C ASN A 10 23.77 1.82 -0.96
N PHE A 11 23.16 2.17 -2.08
CA PHE A 11 21.80 1.74 -2.39
C PHE A 11 21.69 0.26 -2.76
N SER A 12 22.74 -0.51 -2.66
CA SER A 12 22.89 -1.67 -3.50
C SER A 12 22.40 -2.97 -2.92
N LYS A 13 22.43 -3.23 -1.64
CA LYS A 13 22.04 -4.54 -1.13
C LYS A 13 21.52 -4.47 0.30
N VAL A 14 20.24 -4.67 0.44
CA VAL A 14 19.60 -4.90 1.73
C VAL A 14 19.55 -6.40 1.98
N ASN A 15 19.98 -6.83 3.14
CA ASN A 15 19.75 -8.18 3.63
C ASN A 15 18.56 -8.14 4.60
N ASP A 16 17.41 -8.70 4.19
CA ASP A 16 16.20 -8.70 5.01
C ASP A 16 16.39 -9.43 6.34
N GLU A 17 17.34 -10.34 6.43
CA GLU A 17 17.69 -11.06 7.66
C GLU A 17 18.16 -10.13 8.79
N ASP A 18 18.78 -9.01 8.43
CA ASP A 18 19.28 -8.01 9.39
C ASP A 18 18.13 -7.31 10.16
N PHE A 19 16.90 -7.40 9.65
CA PHE A 19 15.72 -6.78 10.27
C PHE A 19 14.85 -7.77 11.06
N LEU A 20 15.18 -9.06 11.06
CA LEU A 20 14.45 -10.07 11.83
C LEU A 20 14.91 -10.06 13.28
N THR A 21 13.96 -9.91 14.22
CA THR A 21 14.30 -9.78 15.64
C THR A 21 14.02 -11.03 16.46
N ARG A 22 13.15 -11.94 15.99
CA ARG A 22 12.67 -13.10 16.78
C ARG A 22 12.45 -14.36 15.97
N THR A 23 12.64 -14.32 14.66
CA THR A 23 12.33 -15.39 13.71
C THR A 23 13.49 -15.51 12.74
N ASP A 24 13.85 -16.70 12.33
CA ASP A 24 14.86 -16.86 11.29
C ASP A 24 14.26 -16.67 9.88
N MET A 25 15.09 -16.41 8.90
CA MET A 25 14.66 -16.15 7.53
C MET A 25 14.00 -17.39 6.91
N ALA A 26 14.42 -18.60 7.25
CA ALA A 26 13.82 -19.83 6.71
C ALA A 26 12.37 -19.98 7.17
N GLU A 27 12.08 -19.65 8.43
CA GLU A 27 10.71 -19.66 8.97
C GLU A 27 9.84 -18.62 8.25
N VAL A 28 10.35 -17.39 8.08
CA VAL A 28 9.63 -16.32 7.35
C VAL A 28 9.35 -16.75 5.91
N LEU A 29 10.31 -17.30 5.20
CA LEU A 29 10.15 -17.70 3.80
C LEU A 29 9.17 -18.88 3.64
N GLY A 30 9.14 -19.82 4.59
CA GLY A 30 8.21 -20.95 4.59
C GLY A 30 6.77 -20.58 4.97
N ALA A 31 6.57 -19.45 5.65
CA ALA A 31 5.24 -18.98 6.06
C ALA A 31 4.42 -18.47 4.87
N LYS A 32 3.10 -18.55 4.96
CA LYS A 32 2.19 -17.92 4.01
C LYS A 32 2.12 -16.42 4.26
N LEU A 33 1.76 -15.67 3.22
CA LEU A 33 1.66 -14.20 3.29
C LEU A 33 0.76 -13.70 4.44
N ASN A 34 -0.30 -14.43 4.77
CA ASN A 34 -1.22 -14.10 5.86
C ASN A 34 -0.75 -14.55 7.26
N GLU A 35 0.39 -15.19 7.36
CA GLU A 35 0.96 -15.68 8.63
C GLU A 35 2.11 -14.80 9.14
N ILE A 36 2.57 -13.85 8.34
CA ILE A 36 3.66 -12.94 8.69
C ILE A 36 3.14 -11.54 9.02
N ARG A 37 3.99 -10.76 9.70
CA ARG A 37 3.73 -9.36 10.04
C ARG A 37 4.80 -8.48 9.44
N TYR A 38 4.37 -7.43 8.75
CA TYR A 38 5.25 -6.40 8.22
C TYR A 38 5.22 -5.15 9.08
N ILE A 39 6.36 -4.48 9.18
CA ILE A 39 6.40 -3.09 9.62
C ILE A 39 5.94 -2.23 8.44
N ALA A 40 5.00 -1.33 8.71
CA ALA A 40 4.40 -0.45 7.71
C ALA A 40 4.61 1.02 8.08
N SER A 41 4.70 1.88 7.07
CA SER A 41 4.64 3.33 7.21
C SER A 41 3.34 3.87 6.61
N HIS A 42 2.70 4.80 7.33
CA HIS A 42 1.46 5.47 6.92
C HIS A 42 1.78 6.81 6.28
N ASN A 43 1.17 7.13 5.13
CA ASN A 43 1.57 8.29 4.32
C ASN A 43 3.08 8.31 4.05
N SER A 44 3.60 7.23 3.53
CA SER A 44 5.06 6.94 3.44
C SER A 44 5.86 7.98 2.64
N TYR A 45 5.20 8.77 1.83
CA TYR A 45 5.74 9.85 1.00
C TYR A 45 5.87 11.20 1.73
N LYS A 46 5.39 11.33 2.97
CA LYS A 46 5.20 12.61 3.67
C LYS A 46 6.52 13.20 4.15
N THR A 47 6.81 14.46 3.75
CA THR A 47 8.04 15.20 4.08
C THR A 47 7.87 16.26 5.17
N GLY A 48 6.76 16.26 5.89
CA GLY A 48 6.47 17.27 6.90
C GLY A 48 5.71 18.48 6.35
N LEU A 49 5.28 19.33 7.27
CA LEU A 49 4.46 20.50 6.97
C LEU A 49 5.33 21.70 6.60
N THR A 50 4.86 22.52 5.65
CA THR A 50 5.47 23.83 5.41
C THR A 50 5.32 24.74 6.64
N PRO A 51 6.14 25.79 6.80
CA PRO A 51 6.00 26.73 7.92
C PRO A 51 4.58 27.31 8.03
N GLU A 52 3.95 27.64 6.90
CA GLU A 52 2.58 28.17 6.84
C GLU A 52 1.57 27.14 7.32
N THR A 53 1.68 25.91 6.83
CA THR A 53 0.80 24.81 7.27
C THR A 53 1.01 24.48 8.74
N LYS A 54 2.26 24.51 9.23
CA LYS A 54 2.55 24.36 10.67
C LYS A 54 1.86 25.43 11.50
N TYR A 55 1.88 26.68 11.07
CA TYR A 55 1.19 27.77 11.76
C TYR A 55 -0.31 27.47 11.91
N PHE A 56 -0.96 26.96 10.85
CA PHE A 56 -2.39 26.60 10.92
C PHE A 56 -2.63 25.40 11.85
N TYR A 57 -1.83 24.33 11.74
CA TYR A 57 -2.00 23.12 12.53
C TYR A 57 -1.65 23.29 14.01
N HIS A 58 -0.70 24.16 14.34
CA HIS A 58 -0.31 24.46 15.73
C HIS A 58 -1.01 25.68 16.31
N GLY A 59 -1.73 26.46 15.48
CA GLY A 59 -2.47 27.66 15.84
C GLY A 59 -3.99 27.43 15.83
N PRO A 60 -4.74 28.12 14.92
CA PRO A 60 -6.21 28.12 14.94
C PRO A 60 -6.88 26.76 14.79
N LEU A 61 -6.22 25.81 14.10
CA LEU A 61 -6.75 24.46 13.85
C LEU A 61 -6.21 23.41 14.83
N ALA A 62 -5.34 23.78 15.75
CA ALA A 62 -4.71 22.84 16.69
C ALA A 62 -5.71 22.03 17.51
N ALA A 63 -6.84 22.62 17.87
CA ALA A 63 -7.90 21.95 18.61
C ALA A 63 -8.65 20.89 17.79
N ILE A 64 -8.67 21.01 16.46
CA ILE A 64 -9.41 20.16 15.54
C ILE A 64 -8.50 19.08 14.96
N MET A 65 -7.29 19.45 14.53
CA MET A 65 -6.40 18.61 13.75
C MET A 65 -5.25 18.02 14.57
N GLY A 66 -4.86 18.66 15.67
CA GLY A 66 -3.85 18.15 16.59
C GLY A 66 -2.45 17.97 15.98
N LYS A 67 -1.50 17.54 16.82
CA LYS A 67 -0.10 17.25 16.42
C LYS A 67 0.05 15.97 15.57
N GLN A 68 -1.02 15.23 15.38
CA GLN A 68 -0.99 13.94 14.68
C GLN A 68 -0.56 14.02 13.21
N TYR A 69 -0.55 15.21 12.62
CA TYR A 69 -0.13 15.44 11.22
C TYR A 69 1.31 15.95 11.09
N ASP A 70 2.00 16.29 12.19
CA ASP A 70 3.38 16.79 12.16
C ASP A 70 4.37 15.64 12.34
N TYR A 71 4.47 14.79 11.32
CA TYR A 71 5.48 13.74 11.20
C TYR A 71 6.08 13.74 9.81
N ILE A 72 7.29 13.19 9.69
CA ILE A 72 8.06 13.08 8.45
C ILE A 72 8.56 11.66 8.29
N PHE A 73 8.64 11.23 7.04
CA PHE A 73 9.38 10.04 6.66
C PHE A 73 10.55 10.42 5.74
N ASP A 74 11.57 9.59 5.75
CA ASP A 74 12.60 9.58 4.73
C ASP A 74 12.02 9.16 3.37
N THR A 75 12.82 9.22 2.31
CA THR A 75 12.40 8.76 0.98
C THR A 75 11.95 7.30 1.02
N ILE A 76 11.12 6.89 0.06
CA ILE A 76 10.68 5.49 -0.05
C ILE A 76 11.88 4.54 -0.11
N THR A 77 12.92 4.92 -0.86
CA THR A 77 14.16 4.13 -0.95
C THR A 77 14.83 3.94 0.42
N GLU A 78 14.93 5.00 1.23
CA GLU A 78 15.53 4.92 2.56
C GLU A 78 14.69 4.06 3.50
N GLN A 79 13.36 4.17 3.42
CA GLN A 79 12.47 3.30 4.18
C GLN A 79 12.61 1.81 3.78
N LEU A 80 12.70 1.51 2.48
CA LEU A 80 12.95 0.16 1.99
C LEU A 80 14.33 -0.35 2.43
N ASN A 81 15.36 0.50 2.45
CA ASN A 81 16.68 0.17 2.96
C ASN A 81 16.69 -0.09 4.47
N ALA A 82 15.79 0.55 5.21
CA ALA A 82 15.58 0.33 6.65
C ALA A 82 14.72 -0.89 6.98
N GLY A 83 14.34 -1.71 6.00
CA GLY A 83 13.56 -2.94 6.21
C GLY A 83 12.04 -2.77 6.17
N ILE A 84 11.51 -1.58 5.88
CA ILE A 84 10.07 -1.39 5.65
C ILE A 84 9.67 -2.15 4.38
N ARG A 85 8.63 -2.97 4.47
CA ARG A 85 8.10 -3.76 3.34
C ARG A 85 6.61 -3.53 3.10
N SER A 86 5.99 -2.64 3.88
CA SER A 86 4.62 -2.19 3.65
C SER A 86 4.57 -0.68 3.70
N ILE A 87 4.07 -0.05 2.64
CA ILE A 87 4.01 1.41 2.48
C ILE A 87 2.62 1.83 2.02
N GLU A 88 2.24 3.06 2.35
CA GLU A 88 0.99 3.67 1.89
C GLU A 88 1.25 4.88 1.03
N LEU A 89 0.56 4.94 -0.10
CA LEU A 89 0.66 6.01 -1.10
C LEU A 89 -0.72 6.54 -1.45
N ASP A 90 -0.92 7.84 -1.31
CA ASP A 90 -2.14 8.52 -1.70
C ASP A 90 -2.09 8.90 -3.18
N ALA A 91 -3.11 8.56 -3.94
CA ALA A 91 -3.18 8.85 -5.38
C ALA A 91 -4.22 9.94 -5.68
N ASN A 92 -3.78 11.03 -6.27
CA ASN A 92 -4.62 12.16 -6.67
C ASN A 92 -4.63 12.34 -8.18
N LYS A 93 -5.84 12.45 -8.78
CA LYS A 93 -6.00 12.88 -10.18
C LYS A 93 -5.90 14.40 -10.26
N VAL A 94 -4.83 14.92 -10.84
CA VAL A 94 -4.55 16.35 -10.96
C VAL A 94 -4.64 16.78 -12.43
N LYS A 95 -5.51 17.73 -12.73
CA LYS A 95 -5.67 18.28 -14.09
C LYS A 95 -4.42 19.04 -14.54
N THR A 96 -4.03 18.84 -15.78
CA THR A 96 -2.95 19.57 -16.47
C THR A 96 -3.47 20.22 -17.76
N ALA A 97 -2.64 20.98 -18.43
CA ALA A 97 -3.02 21.57 -19.72
C ALA A 97 -3.31 20.50 -20.79
N ASP A 98 -2.60 19.36 -20.71
CA ASP A 98 -2.66 18.29 -21.71
C ASP A 98 -3.46 17.06 -21.22
N GLY A 99 -4.32 17.24 -20.20
CA GLY A 99 -5.14 16.15 -19.64
C GLY A 99 -5.06 16.05 -18.12
N PHE A 100 -4.44 15.01 -17.58
CA PHE A 100 -4.20 14.84 -16.15
C PHE A 100 -2.95 14.03 -15.87
N ARG A 101 -2.44 14.16 -14.65
CA ARG A 101 -1.42 13.29 -14.07
C ARG A 101 -1.88 12.75 -12.72
N ILE A 102 -1.22 11.70 -12.26
CA ILE A 102 -1.42 11.16 -10.91
C ILE A 102 -0.29 11.66 -10.03
N GLU A 103 -0.65 12.32 -8.93
CA GLU A 103 0.28 12.83 -7.94
C GLU A 103 0.12 12.09 -6.61
N CYS A 104 1.25 11.88 -5.92
CA CYS A 104 1.28 11.29 -4.58
C CYS A 104 1.40 12.40 -3.54
N LEU A 105 0.27 12.77 -2.92
CA LEU A 105 0.19 13.75 -1.85
C LEU A 105 -1.10 13.57 -1.04
N HIS A 106 -1.08 13.99 0.24
CA HIS A 106 -2.22 13.80 1.12
C HIS A 106 -3.39 14.74 0.79
N SER A 107 -3.09 16.00 0.49
CA SER A 107 -4.08 17.03 0.16
C SER A 107 -3.50 18.05 -0.80
N ASP A 108 -4.27 18.37 -1.83
CA ASP A 108 -3.93 19.38 -2.83
C ASP A 108 -3.91 20.84 -2.29
N MET A 109 -4.37 21.05 -1.06
CA MET A 109 -4.47 22.38 -0.45
C MET A 109 -3.55 22.60 0.75
N LEU A 110 -3.42 21.62 1.63
CA LEU A 110 -2.77 21.83 2.94
C LEU A 110 -1.50 20.98 3.13
N GLU A 111 -1.41 19.83 2.49
CA GLU A 111 -0.29 18.90 2.64
C GLU A 111 0.25 18.51 1.26
N THR A 112 0.87 19.47 0.60
CA THR A 112 1.38 19.35 -0.78
C THR A 112 2.80 18.81 -0.87
N ASN A 113 3.49 18.62 0.26
CA ASN A 113 4.86 18.13 0.29
C ASN A 113 4.90 16.62 0.26
N SER A 114 5.69 16.08 -0.66
CA SER A 114 5.85 14.65 -0.87
C SER A 114 7.26 14.34 -1.37
N THR A 115 7.84 13.22 -0.94
CA THR A 115 9.10 12.69 -1.49
C THR A 115 8.92 12.16 -2.91
N MET A 116 7.66 11.90 -3.34
CA MET A 116 7.35 11.35 -4.66
C MET A 116 6.08 11.99 -5.28
N ILE A 117 6.07 13.31 -5.41
CA ILE A 117 4.91 14.05 -5.99
C ILE A 117 4.45 13.44 -7.31
N ASP A 118 5.39 13.23 -8.25
CA ASP A 118 5.11 12.54 -9.51
C ASP A 118 5.04 11.03 -9.26
N PHE A 119 3.83 10.48 -9.32
CA PHE A 119 3.59 9.08 -8.95
C PHE A 119 4.38 8.11 -9.84
N ASP A 120 4.43 8.34 -11.16
CA ASP A 120 5.17 7.48 -12.09
C ASP A 120 6.67 7.45 -11.78
N LYS A 121 7.27 8.61 -11.46
CA LYS A 121 8.67 8.65 -11.04
C LYS A 121 8.92 7.91 -9.73
N GLY A 122 8.00 7.99 -8.80
CA GLY A 122 8.07 7.23 -7.55
C GLY A 122 7.98 5.71 -7.77
N LEU A 123 7.09 5.27 -8.68
CA LEU A 123 7.02 3.85 -9.06
C LEU A 123 8.32 3.37 -9.72
N LYS A 124 8.93 4.19 -10.58
CA LYS A 124 10.24 3.89 -11.17
C LYS A 124 11.34 3.79 -10.12
N GLU A 125 11.32 4.64 -9.10
CA GLU A 125 12.26 4.57 -7.99
C GLU A 125 12.11 3.24 -7.24
N ILE A 126 10.90 2.84 -6.89
CA ILE A 126 10.63 1.53 -6.25
C ILE A 126 11.10 0.40 -7.14
N ARG A 127 10.82 0.44 -8.45
CA ARG A 127 11.26 -0.58 -9.40
C ARG A 127 12.79 -0.70 -9.45
N MET A 128 13.51 0.42 -9.51
CA MET A 128 14.98 0.41 -9.51
C MET A 128 15.55 -0.20 -8.22
N TRP A 129 14.93 0.11 -7.07
CA TRP A 129 15.30 -0.52 -5.81
C TRP A 129 15.08 -2.04 -5.86
N MET A 130 13.93 -2.49 -6.37
CA MET A 130 13.60 -3.92 -6.51
C MET A 130 14.54 -4.65 -7.46
N ASP A 131 15.00 -4.01 -8.52
CA ASP A 131 15.94 -4.62 -9.47
C ASP A 131 17.31 -4.88 -8.84
N ARG A 132 17.72 -4.02 -7.91
CA ARG A 132 18.95 -4.20 -7.12
C ARG A 132 18.79 -5.19 -5.98
N ASN A 133 17.58 -5.34 -5.47
CA ASN A 133 17.23 -6.20 -4.36
C ASN A 133 16.28 -7.32 -4.81
N ALA A 134 16.65 -8.04 -5.86
CA ALA A 134 15.79 -9.02 -6.54
C ALA A 134 15.33 -10.18 -5.64
N ASN A 135 16.00 -10.43 -4.54
CA ASN A 135 15.68 -11.46 -3.56
C ASN A 135 15.05 -10.90 -2.27
N ALA A 136 14.76 -9.60 -2.21
CA ALA A 136 14.14 -9.00 -1.04
C ALA A 136 12.74 -9.58 -0.79
N LEU A 137 12.30 -9.50 0.46
CA LEU A 137 10.92 -9.80 0.85
C LEU A 137 9.92 -8.98 0.02
N PRO A 138 8.72 -9.49 -0.25
CA PRO A 138 7.74 -8.79 -1.07
C PRO A 138 7.38 -7.43 -0.49
N ILE A 139 7.19 -6.46 -1.37
CA ILE A 139 6.71 -5.12 -1.00
C ILE A 139 5.19 -5.09 -1.13
N ILE A 140 4.51 -4.57 -0.11
CA ILE A 140 3.07 -4.33 -0.12
C ILE A 140 2.83 -2.83 -0.16
N VAL A 141 2.06 -2.37 -1.13
CA VAL A 141 1.72 -0.95 -1.30
C VAL A 141 0.22 -0.77 -1.14
N LEU A 142 -0.20 -0.09 -0.10
CA LEU A 142 -1.58 0.35 0.03
C LEU A 142 -1.74 1.65 -0.75
N VAL A 143 -2.69 1.69 -1.67
CA VAL A 143 -3.01 2.88 -2.46
C VAL A 143 -4.35 3.43 -2.01
N GLU A 144 -4.36 4.68 -1.54
CA GLU A 144 -5.57 5.40 -1.21
C GLU A 144 -5.91 6.44 -2.30
N PRO A 145 -6.94 6.21 -3.13
CA PRO A 145 -7.42 7.21 -4.08
C PRO A 145 -8.06 8.38 -3.33
N LYS A 146 -7.58 9.58 -3.59
CA LYS A 146 -8.10 10.82 -2.99
C LYS A 146 -9.11 11.53 -3.90
N GLY A 147 -9.91 12.40 -3.28
CA GLY A 147 -10.91 13.20 -3.99
C GLY A 147 -12.17 12.44 -4.40
N GLY A 148 -12.42 11.26 -3.87
CA GLY A 148 -13.62 10.47 -4.10
C GLY A 148 -13.87 10.21 -5.58
N LYS A 149 -15.03 10.62 -6.11
CA LYS A 149 -15.41 10.41 -7.53
C LYS A 149 -14.48 11.11 -8.55
N LYS A 150 -13.56 11.97 -8.14
CA LYS A 150 -12.58 12.58 -9.04
C LYS A 150 -11.55 11.54 -9.52
N PHE A 151 -11.28 10.51 -8.72
CA PHE A 151 -10.49 9.37 -9.15
C PHE A 151 -11.42 8.39 -9.90
N ASP A 152 -11.64 8.69 -11.16
CA ASP A 152 -12.62 8.04 -12.03
C ASP A 152 -12.02 6.86 -12.81
N LEU A 153 -12.80 6.30 -13.71
CA LEU A 153 -12.42 5.16 -14.54
C LEU A 153 -11.12 5.42 -15.32
N GLU A 154 -11.01 6.60 -15.94
CA GLU A 154 -9.82 6.98 -16.72
C GLU A 154 -8.56 7.06 -15.84
N ALA A 155 -8.70 7.56 -14.59
CA ALA A 155 -7.61 7.57 -13.63
C ALA A 155 -7.18 6.16 -13.23
N PHE A 156 -8.11 5.25 -13.02
CA PHE A 156 -7.81 3.84 -12.74
C PHE A 156 -7.13 3.13 -13.91
N ASP A 157 -7.60 3.36 -15.14
CA ASP A 157 -6.98 2.77 -16.33
C ASP A 157 -5.53 3.21 -16.46
N LYS A 158 -5.29 4.53 -16.34
CA LYS A 158 -3.94 5.08 -16.37
C LYS A 158 -3.08 4.56 -15.21
N PHE A 159 -3.64 4.42 -14.02
CA PHE A 159 -2.90 3.93 -12.87
C PHE A 159 -2.48 2.47 -13.06
N ASP A 160 -3.40 1.61 -13.50
CA ASP A 160 -3.09 0.20 -13.79
C ASP A 160 -2.03 0.06 -14.90
N GLU A 161 -2.14 0.87 -15.98
CA GLU A 161 -1.13 0.92 -17.03
C GLU A 161 0.26 1.24 -16.45
N MET A 162 0.36 2.28 -15.61
CA MET A 162 1.61 2.64 -14.94
C MET A 162 2.17 1.48 -14.10
N LEU A 163 1.31 0.74 -13.38
CA LEU A 163 1.74 -0.41 -12.59
C LEU A 163 2.25 -1.56 -13.49
N PHE A 164 1.56 -1.86 -14.57
CA PHE A 164 2.00 -2.89 -15.52
C PHE A 164 3.30 -2.51 -16.22
N GLU A 165 3.44 -1.27 -16.66
CA GLU A 165 4.66 -0.78 -17.33
C GLU A 165 5.88 -0.81 -16.39
N ASN A 166 5.70 -0.37 -15.13
CA ASN A 166 6.82 -0.31 -14.20
C ASN A 166 7.20 -1.68 -13.64
N PHE A 167 6.25 -2.56 -13.36
CA PHE A 167 6.55 -3.79 -12.59
C PHE A 167 6.44 -5.08 -13.39
N GLY A 168 5.64 -5.15 -14.44
CA GLY A 168 5.54 -6.32 -15.33
C GLY A 168 5.34 -7.63 -14.54
N GLU A 169 6.29 -8.56 -14.70
CA GLU A 169 6.25 -9.87 -14.03
C GLU A 169 6.49 -9.81 -12.50
N LYS A 170 7.00 -8.70 -11.98
CA LYS A 170 7.14 -8.51 -10.53
C LYS A 170 5.82 -8.16 -9.85
N LEU A 171 4.83 -7.66 -10.60
CA LEU A 171 3.51 -7.30 -10.09
C LEU A 171 2.68 -8.55 -9.79
N VAL A 172 2.16 -8.63 -8.57
CA VAL A 172 1.22 -9.67 -8.15
C VAL A 172 -0.20 -9.16 -8.30
N THR A 173 -0.86 -9.56 -9.38
CA THR A 173 -2.25 -9.16 -9.68
C THR A 173 -3.27 -10.12 -9.08
N PRO A 174 -4.57 -9.73 -8.97
CA PRO A 174 -5.64 -10.64 -8.59
C PRO A 174 -5.65 -11.91 -9.45
N LYS A 175 -5.57 -11.74 -10.77
CA LYS A 175 -5.52 -12.87 -11.71
C LYS A 175 -4.40 -13.85 -11.39
N LYS A 176 -3.18 -13.37 -11.16
CA LYS A 176 -2.03 -14.22 -10.83
C LYS A 176 -2.25 -15.02 -9.54
N LEU A 177 -2.88 -14.41 -8.53
CA LEU A 177 -3.20 -15.10 -7.28
C LEU A 177 -4.27 -16.18 -7.48
N LEU A 178 -5.35 -15.86 -8.17
CA LEU A 178 -6.48 -16.78 -8.41
C LEU A 178 -6.05 -17.94 -9.31
N ASP A 179 -5.31 -17.67 -10.39
CA ASP A 179 -4.80 -18.71 -11.30
C ASP A 179 -3.84 -19.66 -10.56
N ALA A 180 -2.92 -19.13 -9.76
CA ALA A 180 -1.97 -19.95 -9.00
C ALA A 180 -2.67 -20.84 -7.95
N ALA A 181 -3.78 -20.37 -7.40
CA ALA A 181 -4.61 -21.10 -6.43
C ALA A 181 -5.60 -22.08 -7.10
N GLY A 182 -5.85 -21.95 -8.40
CA GLY A 182 -6.87 -22.73 -9.12
C GLY A 182 -8.28 -22.46 -8.60
N VAL A 183 -8.61 -21.17 -8.38
CA VAL A 183 -9.90 -20.75 -7.86
C VAL A 183 -10.48 -19.60 -8.70
N SER A 184 -11.79 -19.35 -8.57
CA SER A 184 -12.51 -18.37 -9.37
C SER A 184 -12.63 -17.00 -8.71
N ASP A 185 -12.55 -16.93 -7.38
CA ASP A 185 -12.67 -15.70 -6.61
C ASP A 185 -11.95 -15.79 -5.26
N PHE A 186 -11.92 -14.65 -4.53
CA PHE A 186 -11.23 -14.60 -3.25
C PHE A 186 -12.01 -15.20 -2.08
N ASP A 187 -13.30 -15.51 -2.20
CA ASP A 187 -14.02 -16.28 -1.19
C ASP A 187 -13.48 -17.71 -1.17
N GLU A 188 -13.38 -18.34 -2.35
CA GLU A 188 -12.78 -19.66 -2.49
C GLU A 188 -11.30 -19.67 -2.11
N PHE A 189 -10.55 -18.63 -2.51
CA PHE A 189 -9.13 -18.45 -2.16
C PHE A 189 -8.91 -18.47 -0.64
N ARG A 190 -9.71 -17.69 0.10
CA ARG A 190 -9.64 -17.65 1.57
C ARG A 190 -10.08 -18.97 2.20
N ALA A 191 -11.17 -19.56 1.71
CA ALA A 191 -11.69 -20.83 2.22
C ALA A 191 -10.68 -21.96 2.10
N LYS A 192 -9.88 -21.98 1.03
CA LYS A 192 -8.78 -22.93 0.82
C LYS A 192 -7.48 -22.53 1.51
N ASN A 193 -7.41 -21.38 2.18
CA ASN A 193 -6.16 -20.79 2.69
C ASN A 193 -5.05 -20.81 1.62
N ALA A 194 -5.39 -20.37 0.39
CA ALA A 194 -4.54 -20.48 -0.79
C ALA A 194 -3.48 -19.37 -0.89
N TYR A 195 -3.12 -18.74 0.22
CA TYR A 195 -2.11 -17.71 0.25
C TYR A 195 -0.74 -18.25 -0.19
N PRO A 196 -0.02 -17.51 -1.06
CA PRO A 196 1.33 -17.91 -1.46
C PRO A 196 2.30 -17.83 -0.28
N THR A 197 3.37 -18.61 -0.32
CA THR A 197 4.46 -18.49 0.64
C THR A 197 5.25 -17.20 0.38
N VAL A 198 5.87 -16.66 1.42
CA VAL A 198 6.73 -15.47 1.31
C VAL A 198 7.87 -15.72 0.34
N GLU A 199 8.44 -16.93 0.33
CA GLU A 199 9.48 -17.32 -0.62
C GLU A 199 9.05 -17.19 -2.08
N SER A 200 7.82 -17.61 -2.40
CA SER A 200 7.29 -17.50 -3.77
C SER A 200 7.05 -16.07 -4.22
N LEU A 201 7.01 -15.14 -3.26
CA LEU A 201 6.80 -13.70 -3.47
C LEU A 201 8.08 -12.88 -3.41
N LYS A 202 9.26 -13.47 -3.20
CA LYS A 202 10.54 -12.72 -3.19
C LYS A 202 10.71 -11.91 -4.46
N GLY A 203 11.14 -10.66 -4.31
CA GLY A 203 11.30 -9.71 -5.41
C GLY A 203 10.01 -9.33 -6.13
N LYS A 204 8.85 -9.58 -5.53
CA LYS A 204 7.53 -9.20 -6.05
C LYS A 204 6.97 -8.00 -5.30
N ILE A 205 5.96 -7.37 -5.91
CA ILE A 205 5.23 -6.24 -5.33
C ILE A 205 3.72 -6.47 -5.46
N ILE A 206 2.99 -6.14 -4.41
CA ILE A 206 1.53 -6.27 -4.32
C ILE A 206 0.97 -4.87 -4.10
N PHE A 207 0.12 -4.40 -5.00
CA PHE A 207 -0.65 -3.19 -4.78
C PHE A 207 -2.04 -3.55 -4.26
N LEU A 208 -2.45 -2.85 -3.20
CA LEU A 208 -3.74 -2.99 -2.54
C LEU A 208 -4.50 -1.68 -2.70
N LEU A 209 -5.64 -1.70 -3.39
CA LEU A 209 -6.54 -0.57 -3.45
C LEU A 209 -7.32 -0.48 -2.15
N HIS A 210 -7.13 0.62 -1.40
CA HIS A 210 -7.88 0.90 -0.19
C HIS A 210 -9.36 1.18 -0.54
N GLU A 211 -10.28 0.58 0.21
CA GLU A 211 -11.70 0.84 0.06
C GLU A 211 -12.03 2.30 0.35
N LYS A 212 -12.40 3.02 -0.70
CA LYS A 212 -12.91 4.39 -0.66
C LYS A 212 -14.09 4.53 -1.64
N ASP A 213 -14.64 5.71 -1.79
CA ASP A 213 -15.81 6.01 -2.64
C ASP A 213 -15.67 5.57 -4.10
N SER A 214 -14.43 5.41 -4.57
CA SER A 214 -14.10 5.00 -5.95
C SER A 214 -14.01 3.47 -6.15
N LEU A 215 -14.10 2.68 -5.08
CA LEU A 215 -13.95 1.22 -5.15
C LEU A 215 -14.93 0.57 -6.15
N GLU A 216 -16.20 0.97 -6.11
CA GLU A 216 -17.22 0.42 -7.03
C GLU A 216 -16.85 0.67 -8.50
N THR A 217 -16.29 1.84 -8.81
CA THR A 217 -15.81 2.17 -10.17
C THR A 217 -14.70 1.20 -10.61
N TYR A 218 -13.76 0.90 -9.72
CA TYR A 218 -12.67 -0.03 -10.02
C TYR A 218 -13.19 -1.45 -10.26
N MET A 219 -14.09 -1.96 -9.40
CA MET A 219 -14.65 -3.30 -9.52
C MET A 219 -15.54 -3.46 -10.74
N GLN A 220 -16.37 -2.45 -11.07
CA GLN A 220 -17.26 -2.49 -12.24
C GLN A 220 -16.49 -2.58 -13.57
N ARG A 221 -15.27 -2.02 -13.61
CA ARG A 221 -14.39 -2.07 -14.77
C ARG A 221 -13.94 -3.50 -15.11
N ASP A 222 -13.72 -4.31 -14.09
CA ASP A 222 -13.19 -5.67 -14.24
C ASP A 222 -13.83 -6.62 -13.20
N PRO A 223 -15.11 -6.99 -13.40
CA PRO A 223 -15.86 -7.77 -12.42
C PRO A 223 -15.31 -9.18 -12.17
N ASP A 224 -14.50 -9.68 -13.07
CA ASP A 224 -13.85 -11.00 -12.97
C ASP A 224 -12.38 -10.92 -12.58
N MET A 225 -11.88 -9.72 -12.26
CA MET A 225 -10.49 -9.46 -11.81
C MET A 225 -9.39 -9.97 -12.76
N GLN A 226 -9.67 -9.99 -14.07
CA GLN A 226 -8.76 -10.55 -15.07
C GLN A 226 -7.74 -9.55 -15.61
N LYS A 227 -8.02 -8.25 -15.49
CA LYS A 227 -7.22 -7.14 -16.05
C LYS A 227 -6.68 -6.20 -15.00
N SER A 228 -7.21 -6.24 -13.79
CA SER A 228 -6.84 -5.35 -12.69
C SER A 228 -5.39 -5.55 -12.26
N ALA A 229 -4.67 -4.45 -12.09
CA ALA A 229 -3.31 -4.44 -11.56
C ALA A 229 -3.31 -4.52 -10.03
N MET A 230 -4.26 -3.83 -9.37
CA MET A 230 -4.37 -3.77 -7.92
C MET A 230 -5.32 -4.83 -7.37
N ASN A 231 -4.92 -5.41 -6.25
CA ASN A 231 -5.79 -6.20 -5.40
C ASN A 231 -6.63 -5.26 -4.52
N ILE A 232 -7.79 -5.70 -4.07
CA ILE A 232 -8.66 -4.87 -3.25
C ILE A 232 -8.44 -5.18 -1.78
N ALA A 233 -8.36 -4.14 -0.96
CA ALA A 233 -8.33 -4.22 0.49
C ALA A 233 -9.60 -3.59 1.06
N LEU A 234 -10.50 -4.41 1.57
CA LEU A 234 -11.79 -3.97 2.12
C LEU A 234 -11.65 -3.49 3.56
N GLU A 235 -12.36 -2.43 3.92
CA GLU A 235 -12.52 -2.11 5.32
C GLU A 235 -13.37 -3.17 6.04
N TYR A 236 -12.95 -3.55 7.25
CA TYR A 236 -13.65 -4.52 8.07
C TYR A 236 -15.14 -4.16 8.27
N ALA A 237 -15.45 -2.88 8.37
CA ALA A 237 -16.82 -2.40 8.49
C ALA A 237 -17.69 -2.72 7.28
N THR A 238 -17.10 -2.81 6.10
CA THR A 238 -17.79 -3.13 4.83
C THR A 238 -18.07 -4.62 4.72
N VAL A 239 -17.14 -5.46 5.11
CA VAL A 239 -17.34 -6.92 5.13
C VAL A 239 -18.55 -7.31 6.00
N LEU A 240 -18.86 -6.52 7.03
CA LEU A 240 -20.01 -6.75 7.93
C LEU A 240 -21.32 -6.16 7.43
N LYS A 241 -21.34 -5.33 6.38
CA LYS A 241 -22.57 -4.73 5.86
C LYS A 241 -23.39 -5.77 5.10
N LYS A 242 -24.54 -6.15 5.63
CA LYS A 242 -25.51 -6.99 4.95
C LYS A 242 -25.96 -6.32 3.64
N GLY A 243 -25.84 -7.04 2.52
CA GLY A 243 -26.43 -6.65 1.23
C GLY A 243 -25.45 -6.13 0.17
N LYS A 244 -24.17 -5.93 0.50
CA LYS A 244 -23.10 -5.69 -0.49
C LYS A 244 -22.02 -6.74 -0.27
N ASP A 245 -22.03 -7.76 -1.10
CA ASP A 245 -21.01 -8.82 -1.04
C ASP A 245 -19.83 -8.47 -1.93
N TYR A 246 -18.90 -7.69 -1.36
CA TYR A 246 -17.61 -7.39 -2.00
C TYR A 246 -16.51 -8.37 -1.59
N SER A 247 -16.82 -9.34 -0.73
CA SER A 247 -15.83 -10.27 -0.19
C SER A 247 -15.11 -11.05 -1.29
N ARG A 248 -15.83 -11.45 -2.34
CA ARG A 248 -15.29 -12.17 -3.50
C ARG A 248 -14.14 -11.44 -4.23
N PHE A 249 -14.00 -10.12 -4.04
CA PHE A 249 -12.98 -9.29 -4.69
C PHE A 249 -11.71 -9.11 -3.86
N SER A 250 -11.68 -9.57 -2.60
CA SER A 250 -10.57 -9.26 -1.71
C SER A 250 -10.07 -10.46 -0.92
N PHE A 251 -8.75 -10.62 -0.87
CA PHE A 251 -8.11 -11.59 0.02
C PHE A 251 -7.69 -10.97 1.36
N THR A 252 -7.80 -9.66 1.53
CA THR A 252 -7.32 -8.93 2.70
C THR A 252 -8.33 -7.91 3.21
N VAL A 253 -8.22 -7.56 4.49
CA VAL A 253 -9.10 -6.62 5.17
C VAL A 253 -8.26 -5.57 5.88
N ILE A 254 -8.67 -4.32 5.81
CA ILE A 254 -8.08 -3.19 6.53
C ILE A 254 -8.89 -2.94 7.81
N LEU A 255 -8.18 -2.80 8.93
CA LEU A 255 -8.72 -2.35 10.18
C LEU A 255 -8.23 -0.95 10.51
N ASN A 256 -8.86 0.06 9.92
CA ASN A 256 -8.45 1.46 9.98
C ASN A 256 -8.51 2.06 11.40
N ASN A 257 -9.34 1.50 12.29
CA ASN A 257 -9.44 1.94 13.67
C ASN A 257 -9.42 0.73 14.62
N PRO A 258 -8.23 0.20 14.95
CA PRO A 258 -8.11 -0.98 15.79
C PRO A 258 -8.65 -0.78 17.21
N THR A 259 -8.68 0.45 17.73
CA THR A 259 -9.22 0.73 19.07
C THR A 259 -10.73 0.56 19.15
N LYS A 260 -11.46 0.88 18.08
CA LYS A 260 -12.92 0.63 17.99
C LYS A 260 -13.29 -0.83 17.80
N HIS A 261 -12.34 -1.65 17.34
CA HIS A 261 -12.58 -3.04 16.96
C HIS A 261 -11.70 -4.03 17.72
N LYS A 262 -11.18 -3.65 18.89
CA LYS A 262 -10.27 -4.45 19.73
C LYS A 262 -10.78 -5.88 19.98
N SER A 263 -12.07 -6.04 20.25
CA SER A 263 -12.69 -7.36 20.52
C SER A 263 -12.80 -8.26 19.26
N ARG A 264 -12.55 -7.73 18.07
CA ARG A 264 -12.74 -8.42 16.80
C ARG A 264 -11.45 -8.69 16.05
N ILE A 265 -10.31 -8.23 16.58
CA ILE A 265 -8.98 -8.46 15.98
C ILE A 265 -8.69 -9.97 15.86
N SER A 266 -9.17 -10.78 16.81
CA SER A 266 -9.02 -12.23 16.80
C SER A 266 -9.92 -12.95 15.79
N GLU A 267 -10.99 -12.29 15.32
CA GLU A 267 -11.94 -12.87 14.36
C GLU A 267 -11.54 -12.58 12.90
N ALA A 268 -10.65 -11.63 12.70
CA ALA A 268 -10.21 -11.23 11.40
C ALA A 268 -9.14 -12.21 10.88
N ILE A 269 -9.59 -13.23 10.21
CA ILE A 269 -8.75 -14.21 9.50
C ILE A 269 -8.11 -13.53 8.31
N ALA A 270 -6.77 -13.57 8.24
CA ALA A 270 -5.95 -12.96 7.18
C ALA A 270 -6.04 -11.44 7.09
N ILE A 271 -5.49 -10.77 8.07
CA ILE A 271 -5.46 -9.31 8.15
C ILE A 271 -4.03 -8.84 7.93
N ILE A 272 -3.84 -8.07 6.88
CA ILE A 272 -2.81 -7.06 6.89
C ILE A 272 -3.40 -5.93 7.74
N LEU A 273 -3.03 -5.91 9.03
CA LEU A 273 -3.48 -4.86 9.93
C LEU A 273 -2.77 -3.56 9.55
N TRP A 274 -3.53 -2.66 8.94
CA TRP A 274 -3.12 -1.29 8.73
C TRP A 274 -3.73 -0.43 9.83
N SER A 275 -2.93 0.36 10.52
CA SER A 275 -3.39 1.32 11.53
C SER A 275 -2.90 2.71 11.18
N GLU A 276 -3.80 3.65 10.97
CA GLU A 276 -3.50 5.09 10.83
C GLU A 276 -2.89 5.70 12.10
N ARG A 277 -2.96 4.98 13.21
CA ARG A 277 -2.35 5.40 14.49
C ARG A 277 -1.29 4.38 14.84
N GLY A 278 -0.03 4.82 14.81
CA GLY A 278 1.09 4.03 15.28
C GLY A 278 0.77 3.36 16.62
N TRP A 279 1.09 2.10 16.73
CA TRP A 279 1.03 1.37 17.99
C TRP A 279 2.01 2.01 18.98
N THR A 280 1.49 2.84 19.87
CA THR A 280 2.18 3.14 21.11
C THR A 280 1.71 2.13 22.15
N ASP A 281 2.26 0.92 22.11
CA ASP A 281 2.24 0.04 23.26
C ASP A 281 3.27 0.57 24.25
N THR A 282 2.82 1.43 25.14
CA THR A 282 3.46 1.53 26.45
C THR A 282 2.90 0.37 27.27
N PRO A 283 3.73 -0.59 27.71
CA PRO A 283 3.30 -1.57 28.70
C PRO A 283 3.02 -0.81 30.00
N SER A 284 1.81 -0.94 30.51
CA SER A 284 1.50 -0.62 31.89
C SER A 284 2.09 -1.66 32.82
#